data_44d67a7862eba7d9b33d23272742bad7
#
_entry.id   44d67a7862eba7d9b33d23272742bad7
#
_cell.length_a   1.000
_cell.length_b   1.000
_cell.length_c   1.000
_cell.angle_alpha   90.00
_cell.angle_beta   90.00
_cell.angle_gamma   90.00
#
_symmetry.space_group_name_H-M   'P 1'
#
loop_
_entity.id
_entity.type
_entity.pdbx_description
1 polymer ?
#
loop_
_entity_poly.entity_id
_entity_poly.type
_entity_poly.pdbx_seq_one_letter_code
_entity_poly.pdbx_strand_id
1 'polypeptide(L)'
;FPTNLSETSYMQGFTLDHRAVSGGLYGSQSAVHEAGHYFGLYHTFQTNCLAPDDAVDDTPRNDENFLQTCNIQDTCPNDPGNDPVENHMNYSGDNCQDTFTPGQNDRMHAIIDLYHPSLLDNQVFYPVLTVDAFSFLNDTDGDNRFNPGDTTRVKIVLANQWGCLLYTSDAADD
;
A
#
# COMPACT_ATOMS: atom_id res chain seq x y z
N PHE A 1 -2.60 -13.30 0.84
CA PHE A 1 -2.05 -12.66 2.05
C PHE A 1 -0.58 -13.01 2.18
N PRO A 2 0.31 -12.09 2.53
CA PRO A 2 1.73 -12.38 2.72
C PRO A 2 2.02 -13.03 4.09
N THR A 3 1.12 -13.89 4.58
CA THR A 3 1.24 -14.56 5.89
C THR A 3 2.35 -15.59 5.96
N ASN A 4 2.90 -16.01 4.82
CA ASN A 4 4.00 -16.97 4.75
C ASN A 4 5.39 -16.31 4.75
N LEU A 5 5.44 -14.98 4.74
CA LEU A 5 6.68 -14.20 4.71
C LEU A 5 6.98 -13.65 6.10
N SER A 6 8.26 -13.58 6.44
CA SER A 6 8.67 -12.81 7.63
C SER A 6 8.26 -11.36 7.46
N GLU A 7 7.84 -10.71 8.56
CA GLU A 7 7.52 -9.28 8.59
C GLU A 7 8.66 -8.40 8.03
N THR A 8 9.90 -8.80 8.23
CA THR A 8 11.09 -8.11 7.71
C THR A 8 11.46 -8.45 6.27
N SER A 9 10.65 -9.28 5.59
CA SER A 9 10.92 -9.64 4.20
C SER A 9 10.71 -8.44 3.27
N TYR A 10 11.66 -8.20 2.37
CA TYR A 10 11.51 -7.19 1.31
C TYR A 10 10.37 -7.52 0.30
N MET A 11 9.84 -8.74 0.37
CA MET A 11 8.69 -9.17 -0.43
C MET A 11 7.34 -8.80 0.21
N GLN A 12 7.35 -8.25 1.44
CA GLN A 12 6.13 -7.76 2.08
C GLN A 12 5.63 -6.50 1.37
N GLY A 13 4.37 -6.51 0.98
CA GLY A 13 3.74 -5.38 0.32
C GLY A 13 2.73 -5.81 -0.73
N PHE A 14 2.24 -4.84 -1.47
CA PHE A 14 1.37 -5.02 -2.62
C PHE A 14 1.87 -4.19 -3.80
N THR A 15 1.48 -4.55 -5.00
CA THR A 15 1.89 -3.87 -6.23
C THR A 15 0.73 -3.09 -6.81
N LEU A 16 0.96 -1.84 -7.16
CA LEU A 16 -0.01 -0.99 -7.83
C LEU A 16 0.50 -0.58 -9.21
N ASP A 17 -0.43 -0.43 -10.16
CA ASP A 17 -0.14 0.32 -11.38
C ASP A 17 0.09 1.79 -11.01
N HIS A 18 1.16 2.41 -11.51
CA HIS A 18 1.48 3.81 -11.22
C HIS A 18 0.33 4.78 -11.55
N ARG A 19 -0.52 4.43 -12.53
CA ARG A 19 -1.70 5.21 -12.92
C ARG A 19 -2.80 5.21 -11.85
N ALA A 20 -2.85 4.18 -11.01
CA ALA A 20 -3.78 4.11 -9.88
C ALA A 20 -3.41 5.08 -8.75
N VAL A 21 -2.12 5.43 -8.62
CA VAL A 21 -1.62 6.34 -7.57
C VAL A 21 -1.85 7.81 -7.95
N SER A 22 -1.82 8.14 -9.23
CA SER A 22 -1.92 9.52 -9.71
C SER A 22 -3.34 10.03 -9.96
N GLY A 23 -4.37 9.28 -9.53
CA GLY A 23 -5.77 9.63 -9.82
C GLY A 23 -6.17 9.40 -11.28
N GLY A 24 -5.43 8.52 -11.98
CA GLY A 24 -5.66 8.15 -13.37
C GLY A 24 -6.80 7.12 -13.56
N LEU A 25 -6.55 6.11 -14.38
CA LEU A 25 -7.55 5.19 -14.92
C LEU A 25 -8.38 4.41 -13.87
N TYR A 26 -7.88 4.23 -12.65
CA TYR A 26 -8.49 3.43 -11.59
C TYR A 26 -8.72 4.21 -10.29
N GLY A 27 -8.51 5.52 -10.27
CA GLY A 27 -8.69 6.35 -9.08
C GLY A 27 -7.76 6.02 -7.91
N SER A 28 -7.93 6.72 -6.81
CA SER A 28 -7.15 6.52 -5.57
C SER A 28 -7.64 5.33 -4.74
N GLN A 29 -8.81 4.78 -5.03
CA GLN A 29 -9.43 3.72 -4.23
C GLN A 29 -8.74 2.37 -4.42
N SER A 30 -8.12 2.11 -5.58
CA SER A 30 -7.34 0.89 -5.82
C SER A 30 -6.24 0.67 -4.77
N ALA A 31 -5.56 1.74 -4.32
CA ALA A 31 -4.54 1.62 -3.29
C ALA A 31 -5.11 1.20 -1.93
N VAL A 32 -6.29 1.73 -1.59
CA VAL A 32 -7.01 1.39 -0.36
C VAL A 32 -7.52 -0.04 -0.41
N HIS A 33 -8.04 -0.46 -1.56
CA HIS A 33 -8.49 -1.84 -1.82
C HIS A 33 -7.35 -2.84 -1.63
N GLU A 34 -6.22 -2.64 -2.29
CA GLU A 34 -5.06 -3.53 -2.18
C GLU A 34 -4.45 -3.53 -0.77
N ALA A 35 -4.49 -2.39 -0.07
CA ALA A 35 -4.10 -2.34 1.33
C ALA A 35 -5.04 -3.17 2.22
N GLY A 36 -6.35 -3.15 1.95
CA GLY A 36 -7.31 -4.03 2.61
C GLY A 36 -6.93 -5.51 2.45
N HIS A 37 -6.59 -5.95 1.26
CA HIS A 37 -6.09 -7.30 1.02
C HIS A 37 -4.79 -7.60 1.76
N TYR A 38 -3.85 -6.66 1.77
CA TYR A 38 -2.60 -6.81 2.50
C TYR A 38 -2.84 -7.02 4.00
N PHE A 39 -3.84 -6.34 4.56
CA PHE A 39 -4.25 -6.51 5.96
C PHE A 39 -5.31 -7.61 6.19
N GLY A 40 -5.51 -8.49 5.24
CA GLY A 40 -6.26 -9.73 5.43
C GLY A 40 -7.73 -9.68 5.09
N LEU A 41 -8.21 -8.66 4.42
CA LEU A 41 -9.60 -8.63 3.93
C LEU A 41 -9.75 -9.41 2.63
N TYR A 42 -10.89 -10.05 2.48
CA TYR A 42 -11.37 -10.61 1.22
C TYR A 42 -12.28 -9.62 0.51
N HIS A 43 -12.60 -9.88 -0.75
CA HIS A 43 -13.69 -9.16 -1.41
C HIS A 43 -15.02 -9.44 -0.70
N THR A 44 -15.92 -8.47 -0.65
CA THR A 44 -17.26 -8.65 -0.07
C THR A 44 -18.08 -9.73 -0.78
N PHE A 45 -17.76 -10.00 -2.07
CA PHE A 45 -18.36 -11.02 -2.92
C PHE A 45 -17.52 -12.32 -3.01
N GLN A 46 -16.66 -12.61 -2.04
CA GLN A 46 -15.65 -13.69 -2.10
C GLN A 46 -16.21 -15.06 -2.49
N THR A 47 -17.41 -15.37 -2.06
CA THR A 47 -18.10 -16.64 -2.40
C THR A 47 -19.50 -16.38 -2.96
N ASN A 48 -19.71 -15.18 -3.48
CA ASN A 48 -21.01 -14.71 -3.92
C ASN A 48 -22.04 -14.85 -2.76
N CYS A 49 -23.25 -15.27 -3.03
CA CYS A 49 -24.30 -15.47 -2.02
C CYS A 49 -24.14 -16.76 -1.18
N LEU A 50 -22.98 -17.39 -1.16
CA LEU A 50 -22.75 -18.64 -0.46
C LEU A 50 -21.93 -18.46 0.82
N ALA A 51 -22.15 -19.29 1.82
CA ALA A 51 -21.29 -19.38 2.99
C ALA A 51 -20.11 -20.36 2.74
N PRO A 52 -18.92 -20.10 3.38
CA PRO A 52 -18.54 -18.87 4.06
C PRO A 52 -18.36 -17.72 3.08
N ASP A 53 -18.62 -16.50 3.52
CA ASP A 53 -18.43 -15.29 2.74
C ASP A 53 -17.00 -14.73 2.90
N ASP A 54 -16.87 -13.41 3.01
CA ASP A 54 -15.59 -12.71 3.19
C ASP A 54 -14.97 -12.88 4.60
N ALA A 55 -15.60 -13.70 5.46
CA ALA A 55 -15.20 -13.94 6.84
C ALA A 55 -15.29 -12.69 7.76
N VAL A 56 -16.26 -11.83 7.48
CA VAL A 56 -16.62 -10.64 8.28
C VAL A 56 -18.15 -10.61 8.43
N ASP A 57 -18.63 -10.67 9.66
CA ASP A 57 -20.05 -10.89 9.94
C ASP A 57 -20.95 -9.67 9.61
N ASP A 58 -20.40 -8.47 9.52
CA ASP A 58 -21.14 -7.22 9.30
C ASP A 58 -21.05 -6.68 7.86
N THR A 59 -20.50 -7.45 6.95
CA THR A 59 -20.56 -7.20 5.51
C THR A 59 -21.72 -7.99 4.90
N PRO A 60 -22.70 -7.35 4.24
CA PRO A 60 -23.74 -8.08 3.51
C PRO A 60 -23.16 -8.91 2.37
N ARG A 61 -23.67 -10.12 2.19
CA ARG A 61 -23.31 -10.95 1.03
C ARG A 61 -23.78 -10.33 -0.26
N ASN A 62 -22.96 -10.42 -1.28
CA ASN A 62 -23.31 -9.93 -2.59
C ASN A 62 -22.60 -10.71 -3.69
N ASP A 63 -23.12 -10.62 -4.89
CA ASP A 63 -22.44 -11.06 -6.11
C ASP A 63 -21.46 -9.99 -6.59
N GLU A 64 -20.50 -10.38 -7.42
CA GLU A 64 -19.52 -9.47 -7.99
C GLU A 64 -20.18 -8.38 -8.85
N ASN A 65 -19.86 -7.12 -8.56
CA ASN A 65 -20.36 -5.98 -9.30
C ASN A 65 -19.52 -5.70 -10.56
N PHE A 66 -19.67 -6.54 -11.58
CA PHE A 66 -18.93 -6.41 -12.83
C PHE A 66 -19.14 -5.08 -13.56
N LEU A 67 -20.25 -4.38 -13.30
CA LEU A 67 -20.55 -3.11 -13.96
C LEU A 67 -19.92 -1.91 -13.26
N GLN A 68 -19.27 -2.13 -12.12
CA GLN A 68 -18.65 -1.08 -11.33
C GLN A 68 -19.59 0.10 -11.05
N THR A 69 -20.85 -0.21 -10.75
CA THR A 69 -21.87 0.81 -10.50
C THR A 69 -21.96 1.16 -9.01
N CYS A 70 -22.46 2.37 -8.74
CA CYS A 70 -22.82 2.81 -7.38
C CYS A 70 -24.32 2.65 -7.08
N ASN A 71 -25.04 1.92 -7.92
CA ASN A 71 -26.46 1.73 -7.71
C ASN A 71 -26.69 0.78 -6.54
N ILE A 72 -27.54 1.19 -5.61
CA ILE A 72 -28.01 0.31 -4.54
C ILE A 72 -28.81 -0.82 -5.16
N GLN A 73 -28.39 -2.05 -4.90
CA GLN A 73 -29.02 -3.27 -5.35
C GLN A 73 -28.91 -4.32 -4.24
N ASP A 74 -29.61 -5.42 -4.41
CA ASP A 74 -29.54 -6.59 -3.54
C ASP A 74 -29.44 -7.82 -4.44
N THR A 75 -28.22 -8.30 -4.63
CA THR A 75 -27.94 -9.47 -5.47
C THR A 75 -28.10 -10.78 -4.72
N CYS A 76 -28.19 -10.74 -3.37
CA CYS A 76 -28.41 -11.90 -2.51
C CYS A 76 -29.68 -11.76 -1.66
N PRO A 77 -30.87 -11.69 -2.26
CA PRO A 77 -32.12 -11.30 -1.59
C PRO A 77 -32.61 -12.28 -0.51
N ASN A 78 -31.94 -13.41 -0.33
CA ASN A 78 -32.22 -14.35 0.77
C ASN A 78 -31.37 -14.07 2.03
N ASP A 79 -30.38 -13.18 1.93
CA ASP A 79 -29.52 -12.74 3.00
C ASP A 79 -29.88 -11.28 3.38
N PRO A 80 -29.62 -10.83 4.61
CA PRO A 80 -29.97 -9.48 5.00
C PRO A 80 -29.01 -8.43 4.44
N GLY A 81 -29.55 -7.31 3.96
CA GLY A 81 -28.80 -6.14 3.53
C GLY A 81 -28.76 -5.97 2.02
N ASN A 82 -28.41 -4.77 1.58
CA ASN A 82 -28.10 -4.48 0.19
C ASN A 82 -26.62 -4.75 -0.07
N ASP A 83 -26.26 -4.85 -1.34
CA ASP A 83 -24.85 -4.95 -1.74
C ASP A 83 -24.06 -3.75 -1.21
N PRO A 84 -22.92 -3.95 -0.53
CA PRO A 84 -22.17 -2.89 0.12
C PRO A 84 -21.34 -2.10 -0.91
N VAL A 85 -22.01 -1.29 -1.74
CA VAL A 85 -21.37 -0.55 -2.86
C VAL A 85 -20.39 0.53 -2.38
N GLU A 86 -20.53 0.99 -1.13
CA GLU A 86 -19.64 1.95 -0.48
C GLU A 86 -18.35 1.29 0.07
N ASN A 87 -18.32 -0.03 0.13
CA ASN A 87 -17.19 -0.73 0.75
C ASN A 87 -15.97 -0.79 -0.17
N HIS A 88 -14.79 -0.46 0.37
CA HIS A 88 -13.54 -0.52 -0.39
C HIS A 88 -13.19 -1.91 -0.91
N MET A 89 -13.74 -3.00 -0.32
CA MET A 89 -13.48 -4.38 -0.78
C MET A 89 -14.50 -4.86 -1.82
N ASN A 90 -15.39 -3.98 -2.28
CA ASN A 90 -16.30 -4.25 -3.41
C ASN A 90 -15.67 -3.81 -4.74
N TYR A 91 -16.25 -4.23 -5.88
CA TYR A 91 -15.91 -3.75 -7.22
C TYR A 91 -16.90 -2.70 -7.73
N SER A 92 -17.45 -1.91 -6.85
CA SER A 92 -18.24 -0.73 -7.20
C SER A 92 -17.36 0.38 -7.78
N GLY A 93 -18.00 1.43 -8.30
CA GLY A 93 -17.22 2.56 -8.83
C GLY A 93 -16.47 3.31 -7.73
N ASP A 94 -15.26 3.77 -8.04
CA ASP A 94 -14.36 4.47 -7.11
C ASP A 94 -15.01 5.67 -6.40
N ASN A 95 -15.99 6.30 -7.05
CA ASN A 95 -16.68 7.47 -6.52
C ASN A 95 -17.71 7.15 -5.42
N CYS A 96 -17.98 5.88 -5.15
CA CYS A 96 -18.86 5.46 -4.07
C CYS A 96 -18.13 4.68 -2.97
N GLN A 97 -16.94 4.21 -3.22
CA GLN A 97 -16.13 3.50 -2.22
C GLN A 97 -15.51 4.50 -1.24
N ASP A 98 -15.90 4.43 0.02
CA ASP A 98 -15.45 5.37 1.05
C ASP A 98 -15.35 4.75 2.47
N THR A 99 -15.63 3.44 2.62
CA THR A 99 -15.71 2.85 3.96
C THR A 99 -15.18 1.42 4.05
N PHE A 100 -14.76 1.07 5.27
CA PHE A 100 -14.66 -0.29 5.78
C PHE A 100 -15.64 -0.47 6.92
N THR A 101 -16.20 -1.67 7.12
CA THR A 101 -17.05 -1.97 8.25
C THR A 101 -16.24 -2.09 9.56
N PRO A 102 -16.88 -1.97 10.75
CA PRO A 102 -16.22 -2.25 12.02
C PRO A 102 -15.59 -3.66 12.07
N GLY A 103 -16.29 -4.68 11.58
CA GLY A 103 -15.77 -6.05 11.54
C GLY A 103 -14.55 -6.20 10.61
N GLN A 104 -14.54 -5.51 9.48
CA GLN A 104 -13.36 -5.46 8.62
C GLN A 104 -12.18 -4.80 9.34
N ASN A 105 -12.42 -3.71 10.06
CA ASN A 105 -11.40 -3.06 10.86
C ASN A 105 -10.84 -3.97 11.94
N ASP A 106 -11.70 -4.67 12.69
CA ASP A 106 -11.27 -5.63 13.71
C ASP A 106 -10.44 -6.76 13.11
N ARG A 107 -10.83 -7.27 11.93
CA ARG A 107 -10.08 -8.29 11.21
C ARG A 107 -8.71 -7.78 10.76
N MET A 108 -8.62 -6.57 10.21
CA MET A 108 -7.34 -5.96 9.84
C MET A 108 -6.40 -5.83 11.04
N HIS A 109 -6.92 -5.35 12.18
CA HIS A 109 -6.13 -5.27 13.41
C HIS A 109 -5.64 -6.64 13.89
N ALA A 110 -6.48 -7.67 13.86
CA ALA A 110 -6.08 -9.02 14.24
C ALA A 110 -4.96 -9.57 13.32
N ILE A 111 -5.01 -9.28 12.03
CA ILE A 111 -3.94 -9.66 11.09
C ILE A 111 -2.66 -8.87 11.33
N ILE A 112 -2.76 -7.57 11.61
CA ILE A 112 -1.60 -6.74 11.95
C ILE A 112 -0.95 -7.26 13.23
N ASP A 113 -1.72 -7.50 14.30
CA ASP A 113 -1.22 -8.03 15.56
C ASP A 113 -0.46 -9.36 15.37
N LEU A 114 -0.96 -10.20 14.49
CA LEU A 114 -0.43 -11.56 14.32
C LEU A 114 0.77 -11.62 13.36
N TYR A 115 0.77 -10.82 12.30
CA TYR A 115 1.74 -10.96 11.20
C TYR A 115 2.59 -9.72 10.98
N HIS A 116 2.17 -8.56 11.48
CA HIS A 116 2.83 -7.27 11.29
C HIS A 116 2.89 -6.43 12.57
N PRO A 117 3.25 -7.03 13.74
CA PRO A 117 3.18 -6.33 15.02
C PRO A 117 4.04 -5.05 15.06
N SER A 118 5.09 -4.95 14.26
CA SER A 118 5.92 -3.75 14.20
C SER A 118 5.19 -2.53 13.64
N LEU A 119 4.09 -2.72 12.88
CA LEU A 119 3.25 -1.61 12.42
C LEU A 119 2.46 -0.94 13.56
N LEU A 120 2.24 -1.65 14.66
CA LEU A 120 1.56 -1.12 15.85
C LEU A 120 2.53 -0.48 16.84
N ASP A 121 3.81 -0.77 16.69
CA ASP A 121 4.83 -0.11 17.49
C ASP A 121 4.93 1.35 17.00
N ASN A 122 4.57 2.30 17.86
CA ASN A 122 4.65 3.75 17.59
C ASN A 122 6.09 4.25 17.41
N GLN A 123 7.01 3.36 17.05
CA GLN A 123 8.32 3.73 16.53
C GLN A 123 8.09 4.46 15.21
N VAL A 124 8.14 5.76 15.23
CA VAL A 124 8.19 6.54 14.01
C VAL A 124 9.46 6.14 13.27
N PHE A 125 9.35 5.25 12.33
CA PHE A 125 10.47 4.82 11.50
C PHE A 125 10.87 5.96 10.58
N TYR A 126 11.74 6.82 11.08
CA TYR A 126 12.46 7.72 10.19
C TYR A 126 13.49 6.90 9.42
N PRO A 127 13.54 7.02 8.09
CA PRO A 127 14.64 6.42 7.34
C PRO A 127 15.95 6.98 7.89
N VAL A 128 16.75 6.11 8.49
CA VAL A 128 18.08 6.50 8.97
C VAL A 128 19.00 6.50 7.77
N LEU A 129 19.08 7.64 7.10
CA LEU A 129 20.04 7.86 6.04
C LEU A 129 21.39 8.21 6.67
N THR A 130 22.37 7.38 6.42
CA THR A 130 23.76 7.64 6.79
C THR A 130 24.57 7.94 5.53
N VAL A 131 25.50 8.87 5.64
CA VAL A 131 26.49 9.06 4.60
C VAL A 131 27.51 7.93 4.74
N ASP A 132 27.49 6.98 3.82
CA ASP A 132 28.39 5.84 3.78
C ASP A 132 29.76 6.23 3.23
N ALA A 133 29.76 7.04 2.19
CA ALA A 133 30.97 7.58 1.61
C ALA A 133 30.71 8.91 0.93
N PHE A 134 31.74 9.73 0.82
CA PHE A 134 31.76 10.86 -0.09
C PHE A 134 33.10 10.91 -0.82
N SER A 135 33.10 11.41 -2.03
CA SER A 135 34.32 11.63 -2.80
C SER A 135 34.20 12.90 -3.63
N PHE A 136 35.33 13.59 -3.76
CA PHE A 136 35.42 14.70 -4.68
C PHE A 136 35.69 14.19 -6.09
N LEU A 137 34.90 14.70 -7.05
CA LEU A 137 35.09 14.43 -8.46
C LEU A 137 35.49 15.74 -9.13
N ASN A 138 36.57 15.74 -9.91
CA ASN A 138 37.05 16.92 -10.62
C ASN A 138 37.48 18.07 -9.68
N ASP A 139 38.25 17.72 -8.65
CA ASP A 139 38.97 18.68 -7.82
C ASP A 139 39.92 19.51 -8.68
N THR A 140 39.84 20.85 -8.57
CA THR A 140 40.52 21.76 -9.53
C THR A 140 42.03 21.78 -9.36
N ASP A 141 42.53 21.56 -8.15
CA ASP A 141 43.96 21.53 -7.83
C ASP A 141 44.51 20.12 -7.51
N GLY A 142 43.60 19.13 -7.38
CA GLY A 142 43.95 17.70 -7.22
C GLY A 142 44.44 17.33 -5.82
N ASP A 143 44.24 18.18 -4.81
CA ASP A 143 44.69 17.92 -3.45
C ASP A 143 43.67 17.14 -2.59
N ASN A 144 42.51 16.78 -3.14
CA ASN A 144 41.40 16.10 -2.49
C ASN A 144 40.83 16.84 -1.26
N ARG A 145 40.95 18.15 -1.23
CA ARG A 145 40.38 19.03 -0.23
C ARG A 145 39.52 20.08 -0.91
N PHE A 146 38.57 20.57 -0.18
CA PHE A 146 37.75 21.69 -0.64
C PHE A 146 38.30 22.99 -0.04
N ASN A 147 38.98 23.78 -0.87
CA ASN A 147 39.60 25.03 -0.50
C ASN A 147 38.85 26.23 -1.07
N PRO A 148 38.98 27.44 -0.47
CA PRO A 148 38.37 28.63 -1.06
C PRO A 148 38.87 28.90 -2.48
N GLY A 149 37.93 28.86 -3.44
CA GLY A 149 38.22 29.07 -4.86
C GLY A 149 38.09 27.80 -5.71
N ASP A 150 37.96 26.62 -5.10
CA ASP A 150 37.76 25.37 -5.81
C ASP A 150 36.34 25.23 -6.32
N THR A 151 36.23 24.61 -7.51
CA THR A 151 34.98 24.09 -8.03
C THR A 151 35.12 22.58 -8.16
N THR A 152 34.30 21.87 -7.41
CA THR A 152 34.33 20.40 -7.41
C THR A 152 32.93 19.81 -7.47
N ARG A 153 32.82 18.57 -7.98
CA ARG A 153 31.61 17.75 -7.82
C ARG A 153 31.81 16.83 -6.63
N VAL A 154 30.81 16.75 -5.77
CA VAL A 154 30.82 15.82 -4.64
C VAL A 154 29.88 14.67 -4.98
N LYS A 155 30.41 13.44 -4.95
CA LYS A 155 29.59 12.23 -4.95
C LYS A 155 29.34 11.83 -3.51
N ILE A 156 28.07 11.79 -3.11
CA ILE A 156 27.66 11.31 -1.80
C ILE A 156 26.98 9.97 -1.99
N VAL A 157 27.44 8.96 -1.28
CA VAL A 157 26.79 7.65 -1.20
C VAL A 157 26.00 7.62 0.10
N LEU A 158 24.69 7.49 -0.01
CA LEU A 158 23.79 7.35 1.13
C LEU A 158 23.49 5.86 1.35
N ALA A 159 23.69 5.38 2.56
CA ALA A 159 23.21 4.08 2.98
C ALA A 159 21.92 4.23 3.77
N ASN A 160 20.91 3.42 3.42
CA ASN A 160 19.70 3.28 4.20
C ASN A 160 19.85 2.03 5.07
N GLN A 161 19.89 2.20 6.38
CA GLN A 161 20.04 1.09 7.32
C GLN A 161 18.79 0.21 7.46
N TRP A 162 17.68 0.59 6.83
CA TRP A 162 16.39 -0.06 7.00
C TRP A 162 15.98 -1.01 5.88
N GLY A 163 16.87 -1.47 5.03
CA GLY A 163 16.58 -2.51 4.04
C GLY A 163 15.45 -2.22 3.03
N CYS A 164 14.78 -1.08 3.12
CA CYS A 164 13.78 -0.65 2.16
C CYS A 164 14.50 0.03 0.99
N LEU A 165 14.32 -0.49 -0.21
CA LEU A 165 14.82 0.13 -1.43
C LEU A 165 14.24 1.52 -1.59
N LEU A 166 15.04 2.56 -1.38
CA LEU A 166 14.74 3.89 -1.89
C LEU A 166 14.85 3.82 -3.41
N TYR A 167 13.71 3.83 -4.08
CA TYR A 167 13.69 4.03 -5.51
C TYR A 167 14.06 5.50 -5.77
N THR A 168 15.31 5.76 -6.04
CA THR A 168 15.69 7.04 -6.64
C THR A 168 15.33 6.95 -8.12
N SER A 169 14.27 7.62 -8.54
CA SER A 169 14.10 7.92 -9.94
C SER A 169 15.32 8.72 -10.37
N ASP A 170 16.05 8.21 -11.33
CA ASP A 170 17.13 8.94 -11.97
C ASP A 170 16.51 10.16 -12.67
N ALA A 171 16.54 11.31 -12.00
CA ALA A 171 16.17 12.59 -12.56
C ALA A 171 17.43 13.23 -13.12
N ALA A 172 18.01 12.57 -14.10
CA ALA A 172 19.08 13.13 -14.86
C ALA A 172 18.92 12.71 -16.31
N ASP A 173 18.05 13.42 -17.02
CA ASP A 173 18.18 13.66 -18.46
C ASP A 173 17.19 14.77 -18.82
N ASP A 174 17.63 16.03 -18.67
CA ASP A 174 17.31 17.19 -19.50
C ASP A 174 18.48 18.16 -19.50
#